data_08fae2ca8a2f482f113c37aa3b8d8e2f
#
_entry.id   08fae2ca8a2f482f113c37aa3b8d8e2f
#
_cell.length_a   1.000
_cell.length_b   1.000
_cell.length_c   1.000
_cell.angle_alpha   90.00
_cell.angle_beta   90.00
_cell.angle_gamma   90.00
#
_symmetry.space_group_name_H-M   'P 1'
#
loop_
_entity.id
_entity.type
_entity.pdbx_description
1 polymer ?
#
loop_
_entity_poly.entity_id
_entity_poly.type
_entity_poly.pdbx_seq_one_letter_code
_entity_poly.pdbx_strand_id
1 'polypeptide(L)'
;MAERKTLTQEITRIIREQFDRKQLSLDRIVLFGSYANGKNKKYSDIDLIIVSKEFRGKNLFERVRLATGINRALVYQTGKPFDLLYYSDLEWRNGASIIISEAKREG
;
A
#
# COMPACT_ATOMS: atom_id res chain seq x y z
N MET A 1 -12.43 -5.33 27.42
CA MET A 1 -12.77 -4.19 26.58
C MET A 1 -12.10 -4.35 25.22
N ALA A 2 -12.87 -4.28 24.16
CA ALA A 2 -12.33 -4.46 22.82
C ALA A 2 -11.50 -3.23 22.45
N GLU A 3 -10.26 -3.45 22.05
CA GLU A 3 -9.42 -2.37 21.55
C GLU A 3 -9.84 -1.97 20.15
N ARG A 4 -9.89 -0.67 19.90
CA ARG A 4 -10.11 -0.17 18.56
C ARG A 4 -8.86 -0.41 17.73
N LYS A 5 -9.01 -1.12 16.63
CA LYS A 5 -7.93 -1.24 15.67
C LYS A 5 -7.75 0.09 14.96
N THR A 6 -6.50 0.53 14.85
CA THR A 6 -6.21 1.73 14.07
C THR A 6 -6.43 1.43 12.59
N LEU A 7 -6.62 2.49 11.80
CA LEU A 7 -6.75 2.36 10.36
C LEU A 7 -5.53 1.69 9.75
N THR A 8 -4.33 2.06 10.21
CA THR A 8 -3.09 1.46 9.73
C THR A 8 -3.03 -0.03 10.00
N GLN A 9 -3.44 -0.46 11.19
CA GLN A 9 -3.49 -1.89 11.53
C GLN A 9 -4.46 -2.64 10.64
N GLU A 10 -5.61 -2.05 10.38
CA GLU A 10 -6.62 -2.66 9.54
C GLU A 10 -6.15 -2.80 8.09
N ILE A 11 -5.54 -1.74 7.54
CA ILE A 11 -4.96 -1.77 6.21
C ILE A 11 -3.90 -2.87 6.10
N THR A 12 -3.01 -2.94 7.08
CA THR A 12 -1.95 -3.96 7.10
C THR A 12 -2.54 -5.36 7.10
N ARG A 13 -3.56 -5.61 7.91
CA ARG A 13 -4.21 -6.90 7.99
C ARG A 13 -4.83 -7.29 6.65
N ILE A 14 -5.56 -6.38 6.03
CA ILE A 14 -6.24 -6.65 4.76
C ILE A 14 -5.24 -7.01 3.67
N ILE A 15 -4.18 -6.22 3.54
CA ILE A 15 -3.17 -6.43 2.51
C ILE A 15 -2.41 -7.75 2.75
N ARG A 16 -2.04 -8.05 4.01
CA ARG A 16 -1.39 -9.31 4.33
C ARG A 16 -2.26 -10.51 3.98
N GLU A 17 -3.53 -10.46 4.31
CA GLU A 17 -4.45 -11.55 3.98
C GLU A 17 -4.54 -11.77 2.47
N GLN A 18 -4.63 -10.68 1.70
CA GLN A 18 -4.70 -10.78 0.24
C GLN A 18 -3.41 -11.36 -0.35
N PHE A 19 -2.26 -10.92 0.14
CA PHE A 19 -0.97 -11.44 -0.31
C PHE A 19 -0.81 -12.92 0.06
N ASP A 20 -1.21 -13.28 1.27
CA ASP A 20 -1.15 -14.69 1.72
C ASP A 20 -2.02 -15.60 0.85
N ARG A 21 -3.24 -15.18 0.54
CA ARG A 21 -4.13 -15.94 -0.32
C ARG A 21 -3.57 -16.15 -1.71
N LYS A 22 -2.83 -15.18 -2.21
CA LYS A 22 -2.21 -15.22 -3.53
C LYS A 22 -0.83 -15.90 -3.50
N GLN A 23 -0.34 -16.25 -2.32
CA GLN A 23 0.99 -16.82 -2.12
C GLN A 23 2.09 -15.89 -2.62
N LEU A 24 1.89 -14.59 -2.41
CA LEU A 24 2.84 -13.54 -2.79
C LEU A 24 3.57 -13.04 -1.55
N SER A 25 4.86 -12.70 -1.73
CA SER A 25 5.64 -12.08 -0.67
C SER A 25 5.27 -10.61 -0.51
N LEU A 26 5.15 -10.17 0.73
CA LEU A 26 4.91 -8.77 1.04
C LEU A 26 6.12 -8.25 1.81
N ASP A 27 6.83 -7.29 1.23
CA ASP A 27 8.04 -6.76 1.87
C ASP A 27 7.73 -5.56 2.75
N ARG A 28 6.87 -4.66 2.29
CA ARG A 28 6.60 -3.41 3.01
C ARG A 28 5.30 -2.77 2.53
N ILE A 29 4.65 -2.10 3.46
CA ILE A 29 3.50 -1.22 3.18
C ILE A 29 3.87 0.14 3.72
N VAL A 30 3.77 1.18 2.88
CA VAL A 30 4.13 2.54 3.27
C VAL A 30 2.94 3.47 3.08
N LEU A 31 2.49 4.08 4.15
CA LEU A 31 1.49 5.14 4.10
C LEU A 31 2.22 6.46 3.84
N PHE A 32 1.77 7.20 2.85
CA PHE A 32 2.37 8.50 2.54
C PHE A 32 1.28 9.50 2.16
N GLY A 33 1.68 10.72 1.78
CA GLY A 33 0.75 11.76 1.39
C GLY A 33 -0.01 12.36 2.57
N SER A 34 -1.23 12.84 2.33
CA SER A 34 -1.97 13.63 3.31
C SER A 34 -2.26 12.88 4.61
N TYR A 35 -2.49 11.57 4.55
CA TYR A 35 -2.73 10.78 5.75
C TYR A 35 -1.47 10.60 6.59
N ALA A 36 -0.31 10.50 5.96
CA ALA A 36 0.96 10.34 6.68
C ALA A 36 1.36 11.61 7.41
N ASN A 37 1.07 12.79 6.84
CA ASN A 37 1.47 14.07 7.42
C ASN A 37 0.34 14.80 8.17
N GLY A 38 -0.80 14.16 8.36
CA GLY A 38 -1.92 14.72 9.12
C GLY A 38 -2.72 15.78 8.40
N LYS A 39 -2.51 15.96 7.10
CA LYS A 39 -3.22 16.98 6.31
C LYS A 39 -4.42 16.42 5.55
N ASN A 40 -4.86 15.21 5.88
CA ASN A 40 -5.99 14.58 5.20
C ASN A 40 -7.28 15.33 5.48
N LYS A 41 -8.13 15.37 4.46
CA LYS A 41 -9.48 15.90 4.54
C LYS A 41 -10.48 14.76 4.46
N LYS A 42 -11.76 15.05 4.68
CA LYS A 42 -12.82 14.04 4.69
C LYS A 42 -12.81 13.12 3.47
N TYR A 43 -12.49 13.65 2.31
CA TYR A 43 -12.53 12.89 1.05
C TYR A 43 -11.14 12.64 0.45
N SER A 44 -10.08 12.81 1.26
CA SER A 44 -8.73 12.52 0.79
C SER A 44 -8.56 11.03 0.54
N ASP A 45 -7.88 10.68 -0.58
CA ASP A 45 -7.48 9.31 -0.84
C ASP A 45 -6.37 8.91 0.14
N ILE A 46 -6.35 7.66 0.50
CA ILE A 46 -5.27 7.10 1.30
C ILE A 46 -4.19 6.61 0.33
N ASP A 47 -3.03 7.24 0.38
CA ASP A 47 -1.91 6.93 -0.50
C ASP A 47 -1.03 5.86 0.13
N LEU A 48 -0.89 4.71 -0.54
CA LEU A 48 -0.08 3.60 -0.07
C LEU A 48 0.89 3.16 -1.14
N ILE A 49 2.10 2.82 -0.70
CA ILE A 49 3.05 2.08 -1.53
C ILE A 49 3.09 0.65 -1.00
N ILE A 50 2.89 -0.30 -1.89
CA ILE A 50 3.01 -1.72 -1.57
C ILE A 50 4.28 -2.23 -2.25
N VAL A 51 5.20 -2.74 -1.45
CA VAL A 51 6.51 -3.20 -1.92
C VAL A 51 6.56 -4.72 -1.86
N SER A 52 6.92 -5.33 -2.97
CA SER A 52 7.03 -6.79 -3.07
C SER A 52 8.11 -7.18 -4.07
N LYS A 53 8.91 -8.18 -3.72
CA LYS A 53 9.86 -8.76 -4.65
C LYS A 53 9.17 -9.38 -5.88
N GLU A 54 7.90 -9.71 -5.76
CA GLU A 54 7.13 -10.27 -6.87
C GLU A 54 6.92 -9.28 -8.00
N PHE A 55 7.14 -7.99 -7.73
CA PHE A 55 6.99 -6.94 -8.74
C PHE A 55 8.26 -6.70 -9.56
N ARG A 56 9.36 -7.40 -9.25
CA ARG A 56 10.61 -7.28 -10.00
C ARG A 56 10.38 -7.65 -11.47
N GLY A 57 10.91 -6.80 -12.37
CA GLY A 57 10.85 -7.05 -13.80
C GLY A 57 9.46 -6.99 -14.41
N LYS A 58 8.47 -6.51 -13.68
CA LYS A 58 7.09 -6.43 -14.15
C LYS A 58 6.69 -4.98 -14.43
N ASN A 59 5.92 -4.79 -15.50
CA ASN A 59 5.35 -3.48 -15.80
C ASN A 59 4.12 -3.21 -14.93
N LEU A 60 3.56 -2.01 -15.05
CA LEU A 60 2.43 -1.59 -14.23
C LEU A 60 1.22 -2.53 -14.37
N PHE A 61 0.88 -2.93 -15.58
CA PHE A 61 -0.28 -3.79 -15.80
C PHE A 61 -0.09 -5.17 -15.17
N GLU A 62 1.11 -5.71 -15.24
CA GLU A 62 1.44 -7.00 -14.63
C GLU A 62 1.34 -6.92 -13.12
N ARG A 63 1.80 -5.81 -12.52
CA ARG A 63 1.73 -5.60 -11.08
C ARG A 63 0.28 -5.47 -10.61
N VAL A 64 -0.51 -4.68 -11.32
CA VAL A 64 -1.94 -4.52 -11.00
C VAL A 64 -2.66 -5.86 -11.10
N ARG A 65 -2.31 -6.67 -12.11
CA ARG A 65 -2.91 -7.99 -12.29
C ARG A 65 -2.57 -8.92 -11.12
N LEU A 66 -1.32 -8.93 -10.66
CA LEU A 66 -0.92 -9.70 -9.49
C LEU A 66 -1.68 -9.25 -8.25
N ALA A 67 -1.90 -7.95 -8.11
CA ALA A 67 -2.56 -7.35 -6.96
C ALA A 67 -4.08 -7.26 -7.11
N THR A 68 -4.66 -7.98 -8.06
CA THR A 68 -6.11 -7.93 -8.32
C THR A 68 -6.90 -8.22 -7.03
N GLY A 69 -7.88 -7.36 -6.74
CA GLY A 69 -8.74 -7.50 -5.58
C GLY A 69 -8.27 -6.78 -4.33
N ILE A 70 -7.01 -6.34 -4.27
CA ILE A 70 -6.48 -5.69 -3.06
C ILE A 70 -7.15 -4.32 -2.84
N ASN A 71 -7.21 -3.49 -3.88
CA ASN A 71 -7.88 -2.19 -3.78
C ASN A 71 -9.35 -2.36 -3.39
N ARG A 72 -10.03 -3.29 -4.04
CA ARG A 72 -11.44 -3.55 -3.76
C ARG A 72 -11.66 -3.98 -2.31
N ALA A 73 -10.80 -4.85 -1.80
CA ALA A 73 -10.89 -5.30 -0.42
C ALA A 73 -10.68 -4.15 0.56
N LEU A 74 -9.71 -3.29 0.28
CA LEU A 74 -9.43 -2.12 1.11
C LEU A 74 -10.63 -1.17 1.15
N VAL A 75 -11.14 -0.80 -0.02
CA VAL A 75 -12.28 0.11 -0.11
C VAL A 75 -13.51 -0.49 0.56
N TYR A 76 -13.79 -1.75 0.30
CA TYR A 76 -14.96 -2.42 0.86
C TYR A 76 -14.91 -2.49 2.38
N GLN A 77 -13.76 -2.86 2.94
CA GLN A 77 -13.66 -3.07 4.39
C GLN A 77 -13.44 -1.79 5.19
N THR A 78 -12.84 -0.75 4.61
CA THR A 78 -12.59 0.50 5.32
C THR A 78 -13.59 1.60 4.98
N GLY A 79 -14.28 1.48 3.85
CA GLY A 79 -15.16 2.54 3.36
C GLY A 79 -14.45 3.77 2.86
N LYS A 80 -13.14 3.69 2.59
CA LYS A 80 -12.32 4.83 2.18
C LYS A 80 -11.70 4.60 0.81
N PRO A 81 -11.47 5.68 0.04
CA PRO A 81 -10.78 5.54 -1.25
C PRO A 81 -9.27 5.39 -1.05
N PHE A 82 -8.65 4.60 -1.91
CA PHE A 82 -7.22 4.32 -1.86
C PHE A 82 -6.56 4.59 -3.20
N ASP A 83 -5.34 5.10 -3.14
CA ASP A 83 -4.45 5.24 -4.28
C ASP A 83 -3.23 4.36 -4.02
N LEU A 84 -3.09 3.28 -4.78
CA LEU A 84 -2.08 2.26 -4.54
C LEU A 84 -0.99 2.34 -5.59
N LEU A 85 0.26 2.36 -5.12
CA LEU A 85 1.44 2.28 -5.96
C LEU A 85 2.18 0.99 -5.64
N TYR A 86 2.68 0.32 -6.67
CA TYR A 86 3.34 -0.97 -6.54
C TYR A 86 4.79 -0.85 -6.98
N TYR A 87 5.72 -1.14 -6.07
CA TYR A 87 7.15 -1.11 -6.35
C TYR A 87 7.79 -2.41 -5.94
N SER A 88 8.86 -2.81 -6.64
CA SER A 88 9.68 -3.91 -6.20
C SER A 88 10.54 -3.46 -5.02
N ASP A 89 11.04 -4.44 -4.28
CA ASP A 89 11.97 -4.15 -3.18
C ASP A 89 13.25 -3.47 -3.66
N LEU A 90 13.70 -3.80 -4.88
CA LEU A 90 14.89 -3.18 -5.46
C LEU A 90 14.63 -1.71 -5.79
N GLU A 91 13.48 -1.40 -6.38
CA GLU A 91 13.11 -0.01 -6.67
C GLU A 91 12.97 0.80 -5.38
N TRP A 92 12.35 0.22 -4.37
CA TRP A 92 12.20 0.89 -3.08
C TRP A 92 13.57 1.18 -2.44
N ARG A 93 14.45 0.19 -2.43
CA ARG A 93 15.80 0.32 -1.86
C ARG A 93 16.62 1.39 -2.58
N ASN A 94 16.52 1.45 -3.90
CA ASN A 94 17.30 2.37 -4.72
C ASN A 94 16.72 3.79 -4.79
N GLY A 95 15.52 4.01 -4.26
CA GLY A 95 14.85 5.29 -4.33
C GLY A 95 14.60 5.72 -5.78
N ALA A 96 14.08 4.80 -6.59
CA ALA A 96 14.00 4.95 -8.04
C ALA A 96 13.06 6.06 -8.54
N SER A 97 12.28 6.68 -7.65
CA SER A 97 11.36 7.74 -8.05
C SER A 97 11.30 8.83 -6.98
N ILE A 98 10.82 10.01 -7.38
CA ILE A 98 10.59 11.11 -6.46
C ILE A 98 9.56 10.70 -5.39
N ILE A 99 8.54 9.94 -5.79
CA ILE A 99 7.51 9.46 -4.87
C ILE A 99 8.10 8.58 -3.79
N ILE A 100 9.01 7.65 -4.14
CA ILE A 100 9.68 6.79 -3.18
C ILE A 100 10.51 7.62 -2.21
N SER A 101 11.28 8.57 -2.72
CA SER A 101 12.13 9.43 -1.89
C SER A 101 11.30 10.24 -0.91
N GLU A 102 10.18 10.80 -1.35
CA GLU A 102 9.29 11.55 -0.48
C GLU A 102 8.62 10.66 0.56
N ALA A 103 8.20 9.46 0.17
CA ALA A 103 7.58 8.51 1.09
C ALA A 103 8.55 8.09 2.19
N LYS A 104 9.82 7.87 1.86
CA LYS A 104 10.85 7.56 2.85
C LYS A 104 11.07 8.71 3.82
N ARG A 105 11.00 9.95 3.32
CA ARG A 105 11.18 11.14 4.15
C ARG A 105 9.98 11.35 5.08
N GLU A 106 8.77 11.11 4.62
CA GLU A 106 7.54 11.31 5.39
C GLU A 106 7.22 10.13 6.30
N GLY A 107 7.52 8.95 5.84
CA GLY A 107 7.21 7.72 6.54
C GLY A 107 8.32 7.25 7.43
#